data_f2610657ea69e8a3eade8766b6358708
#
_entry.id   f2610657ea69e8a3eade8766b6358708
#
_cell.length_a   1.000
_cell.length_b   1.000
_cell.length_c   1.000
_cell.angle_alpha   90.00
_cell.angle_beta   90.00
_cell.angle_gamma   90.00
#
_symmetry.space_group_name_H-M   'P 1'
#
loop_
_entity.id
_entity.type
_entity.pdbx_description
1 polymer ?
#
loop_
_entity_poly.entity_id
_entity_poly.type
_entity_poly.pdbx_seq_one_letter_code
_entity_poly.pdbx_strand_id
1 'polypeptide(L)'
;QAQRRLVKMLEIFQYGFLLRALVVGLLVSLCAALLGVSLVLKRFSMIGDGLSHVGFGALAIASALNLAPLQVSIPVVIVAAFILLRINSDGKIKGDAAIALLSSSALAIGAIVISQTNSATDMNSYMFGSIMAISNDDLALSIICSVIVIVMFVLFYNKIFAVTFDEDFARATGTKAGRYNLLIAVIIAGIIVLA
;
A
#
# COMPACT_ATOMS: atom_id res chain seq x y z
N GLN A 1 -10.13 -33.55 23.90
CA GLN A 1 -9.20 -33.13 22.83
C GLN A 1 -9.51 -31.71 22.32
N ALA A 2 -10.79 -31.34 22.12
CA ALA A 2 -11.18 -30.00 21.66
C ALA A 2 -10.77 -28.89 22.64
N GLN A 3 -10.96 -29.09 23.93
CA GLN A 3 -10.64 -28.14 24.98
C GLN A 3 -9.11 -27.89 25.08
N ARG A 4 -8.29 -28.93 24.91
CA ARG A 4 -6.84 -28.79 24.84
C ARG A 4 -6.35 -28.03 23.60
N ARG A 5 -7.06 -28.14 22.47
CA ARG A 5 -6.77 -27.37 21.25
C ARG A 5 -7.15 -25.90 21.44
N LEU A 6 -8.29 -25.62 22.09
CA LEU A 6 -8.69 -24.23 22.40
C LEU A 6 -7.71 -23.54 23.35
N VAL A 7 -7.24 -24.24 24.40
CA VAL A 7 -6.23 -23.69 25.33
C VAL A 7 -4.93 -23.40 24.59
N LYS A 8 -4.45 -24.31 23.74
CA LYS A 8 -3.25 -24.07 22.91
C LYS A 8 -3.43 -22.91 21.92
N MET A 9 -4.62 -22.73 21.34
CA MET A 9 -4.90 -21.58 20.48
C MET A 9 -4.93 -20.27 21.27
N LEU A 10 -5.40 -20.28 22.52
CA LEU A 10 -5.37 -19.10 23.39
C LEU A 10 -3.96 -18.76 23.88
N GLU A 11 -3.10 -19.76 24.10
CA GLU A 11 -1.69 -19.56 24.44
C GLU A 11 -0.92 -18.83 23.30
N ILE A 12 -1.35 -19.02 22.05
CA ILE A 12 -0.74 -18.31 20.89
C ILE A 12 -0.92 -16.80 21.02
N PHE A 13 -2.05 -16.32 21.56
CA PHE A 13 -2.30 -14.88 21.78
C PHE A 13 -1.48 -14.25 22.91
N GLN A 14 -0.74 -15.04 23.67
CA GLN A 14 0.19 -14.51 24.69
C GLN A 14 1.49 -13.97 24.08
N TYR A 15 1.78 -14.31 22.83
CA TYR A 15 2.95 -13.78 22.13
C TYR A 15 2.67 -12.37 21.61
N GLY A 16 3.34 -11.37 22.17
CA GLY A 16 3.12 -9.95 21.85
C GLY A 16 3.32 -9.61 20.36
N PHE A 17 4.22 -10.30 19.65
CA PHE A 17 4.42 -10.09 18.22
C PHE A 17 3.20 -10.53 17.41
N LEU A 18 2.55 -11.62 17.80
CA LEU A 18 1.38 -12.14 17.09
C LEU A 18 0.16 -11.23 17.27
N LEU A 19 -0.02 -10.68 18.45
CA LEU A 19 -1.08 -9.71 18.71
C LEU A 19 -0.87 -8.43 17.87
N ARG A 20 0.36 -7.93 17.79
CA ARG A 20 0.71 -6.80 16.91
C ARG A 20 0.41 -7.08 15.45
N ALA A 21 0.86 -8.22 14.93
CA ALA A 21 0.60 -8.65 13.57
C ALA A 21 -0.90 -8.78 13.28
N LEU A 22 -1.68 -9.32 14.22
CA LEU A 22 -3.13 -9.44 14.08
C LEU A 22 -3.81 -8.07 14.02
N VAL A 23 -3.44 -7.12 14.88
CA VAL A 23 -4.02 -5.77 14.88
C VAL A 23 -3.68 -5.04 13.59
N VAL A 24 -2.40 -5.06 13.17
CA VAL A 24 -1.99 -4.43 11.90
C VAL A 24 -2.71 -5.08 10.72
N GLY A 25 -2.73 -6.42 10.64
CA GLY A 25 -3.40 -7.15 9.58
C GLY A 25 -4.90 -6.84 9.47
N LEU A 26 -5.60 -6.75 10.60
CA LEU A 26 -7.02 -6.36 10.62
C LEU A 26 -7.24 -4.93 10.15
N LEU A 27 -6.42 -3.98 10.59
CA LEU A 27 -6.51 -2.59 10.17
C LEU A 27 -6.22 -2.42 8.67
N VAL A 28 -5.15 -3.03 8.18
CA VAL A 28 -4.78 -3.00 6.76
C VAL A 28 -5.87 -3.65 5.91
N SER A 29 -6.40 -4.83 6.33
CA SER A 29 -7.46 -5.51 5.59
C SER A 29 -8.75 -4.69 5.54
N LEU A 30 -9.11 -4.00 6.62
CA LEU A 30 -10.26 -3.10 6.65
C LEU A 30 -10.07 -1.92 5.68
N CYS A 31 -8.92 -1.27 5.72
CA CYS A 31 -8.59 -0.19 4.80
C CYS A 31 -8.59 -0.65 3.34
N ALA A 32 -8.01 -1.81 3.06
CA ALA A 32 -7.99 -2.40 1.72
C ALA A 32 -9.39 -2.76 1.22
N ALA A 33 -10.27 -3.26 2.09
CA ALA A 33 -11.66 -3.57 1.74
C ALA A 33 -12.45 -2.30 1.37
N LEU A 34 -12.29 -1.22 2.12
CA LEU A 34 -12.96 0.06 1.84
C LEU A 34 -12.55 0.65 0.48
N LEU A 35 -11.26 0.56 0.12
CA LEU A 35 -10.76 1.10 -1.14
C LEU A 35 -10.91 0.13 -2.32
N GLY A 36 -10.97 -1.16 -2.07
CA GLY A 36 -10.99 -2.20 -3.09
C GLY A 36 -12.10 -1.99 -4.12
N VAL A 37 -13.30 -1.62 -3.67
CA VAL A 37 -14.43 -1.32 -4.55
C VAL A 37 -14.10 -0.15 -5.49
N SER A 38 -13.53 0.93 -4.95
CA SER A 38 -13.16 2.12 -5.74
C SER A 38 -12.06 1.80 -6.77
N LEU A 39 -11.12 0.94 -6.41
CA LEU A 39 -10.03 0.52 -7.29
C LEU A 39 -10.51 -0.37 -8.44
N VAL A 40 -11.38 -1.32 -8.15
CA VAL A 40 -11.96 -2.20 -9.17
C VAL A 40 -12.80 -1.41 -10.17
N LEU A 41 -13.63 -0.48 -9.69
CA LEU A 41 -14.44 0.39 -10.55
C LEU A 41 -13.57 1.29 -11.46
N LYS A 42 -12.41 1.74 -10.98
CA LYS A 42 -11.43 2.49 -11.79
C LYS A 42 -10.56 1.61 -12.70
N ARG A 43 -10.79 0.30 -12.74
CA ARG A 43 -9.98 -0.69 -13.49
C ARG A 43 -8.50 -0.72 -13.07
N PHE A 44 -8.24 -0.53 -11.79
CA PHE A 44 -6.92 -0.60 -11.17
C PHE A 44 -6.80 -1.81 -10.22
N SER A 45 -7.33 -2.96 -10.63
CA SER A 45 -7.33 -4.15 -9.77
C SER A 45 -5.93 -4.60 -9.33
N MET A 46 -4.94 -4.39 -10.19
CA MET A 46 -3.54 -4.79 -9.94
C MET A 46 -2.66 -3.69 -9.31
N ILE A 47 -3.24 -2.53 -8.94
CA ILE A 47 -2.44 -1.40 -8.45
C ILE A 47 -1.71 -1.72 -7.14
N GLY A 48 -2.32 -2.54 -6.28
CA GLY A 48 -1.72 -2.97 -5.02
C GLY A 48 -0.42 -3.72 -5.24
N ASP A 49 -0.46 -4.73 -6.10
CA ASP A 49 0.70 -5.53 -6.48
C ASP A 49 1.77 -4.67 -7.16
N GLY A 50 1.37 -3.84 -8.13
CA GLY A 50 2.32 -2.95 -8.83
C GLY A 50 3.04 -1.97 -7.91
N LEU A 51 2.32 -1.34 -6.99
CA LEU A 51 2.91 -0.38 -6.06
C LEU A 51 3.72 -1.04 -4.94
N SER A 52 3.43 -2.29 -4.57
CA SER A 52 4.27 -3.04 -3.62
C SER A 52 5.68 -3.27 -4.21
N HIS A 53 5.79 -3.58 -5.50
CA HIS A 53 7.08 -3.68 -6.19
C HIS A 53 7.81 -2.32 -6.29
N VAL A 54 7.09 -1.22 -6.43
CA VAL A 54 7.68 0.13 -6.35
C VAL A 54 8.20 0.39 -4.92
N GLY A 55 7.42 0.01 -3.91
CA GLY A 55 7.85 0.07 -2.50
C GLY A 55 9.13 -0.73 -2.27
N PHE A 56 9.18 -1.96 -2.77
CA PHE A 56 10.38 -2.80 -2.71
C PHE A 56 11.60 -2.12 -3.36
N GLY A 57 11.46 -1.58 -4.56
CA GLY A 57 12.54 -0.86 -5.23
C GLY A 57 13.03 0.36 -4.44
N ALA A 58 12.11 1.12 -3.86
CA ALA A 58 12.43 2.26 -3.01
C ALA A 58 13.12 1.86 -1.71
N LEU A 59 12.65 0.77 -1.05
CA LEU A 59 13.28 0.20 0.14
C LEU A 59 14.72 -0.27 -0.15
N ALA A 60 14.92 -0.95 -1.28
CA ALA A 60 16.23 -1.40 -1.71
C ALA A 60 17.22 -0.24 -1.88
N ILE A 61 16.80 0.83 -2.57
CA ILE A 61 17.62 2.04 -2.77
C ILE A 61 17.90 2.72 -1.43
N ALA A 62 16.89 2.88 -0.58
CA ALA A 62 17.06 3.51 0.73
C ALA A 62 18.06 2.76 1.59
N SER A 63 17.98 1.41 1.62
CA SER A 63 18.91 0.55 2.35
C SER A 63 20.33 0.66 1.81
N ALA A 64 20.51 0.71 0.48
CA ALA A 64 21.81 0.89 -0.14
C ALA A 64 22.47 2.23 0.21
N LEU A 65 21.65 3.27 0.41
CA LEU A 65 22.09 4.60 0.80
C LEU A 65 22.16 4.82 2.31
N ASN A 66 21.88 3.79 3.12
CA ASN A 66 21.79 3.86 4.58
C ASN A 66 20.79 4.94 5.07
N LEU A 67 19.71 5.16 4.31
CA LEU A 67 18.61 6.02 4.68
C LEU A 67 17.52 5.21 5.40
N ALA A 68 16.63 5.90 6.15
CA ALA A 68 15.49 5.24 6.78
C ALA A 68 14.51 4.70 5.71
N PRO A 69 14.35 3.36 5.58
CA PRO A 69 13.67 2.75 4.43
C PRO A 69 12.22 3.22 4.27
N LEU A 70 11.45 3.28 5.35
CA LEU A 70 10.04 3.71 5.32
C LEU A 70 9.88 5.18 4.96
N GLN A 71 10.79 6.05 5.42
CA GLN A 71 10.71 7.49 5.11
C GLN A 71 10.95 7.79 3.63
N VAL A 72 11.70 6.93 2.93
CA VAL A 72 11.95 7.06 1.50
C VAL A 72 10.87 6.38 0.69
N SER A 73 10.41 5.19 1.10
CA SER A 73 9.43 4.43 0.32
C SER A 73 8.06 5.11 0.28
N ILE A 74 7.59 5.71 1.38
CA ILE A 74 6.29 6.39 1.42
C ILE A 74 6.16 7.45 0.33
N PRO A 75 7.03 8.48 0.22
CA PRO A 75 6.88 9.49 -0.82
C PRO A 75 7.06 8.93 -2.24
N VAL A 76 7.94 7.94 -2.43
CA VAL A 76 8.14 7.31 -3.75
C VAL A 76 6.89 6.58 -4.20
N VAL A 77 6.25 5.79 -3.32
CA VAL A 77 5.02 5.08 -3.64
C VAL A 77 3.85 6.04 -3.88
N ILE A 78 3.76 7.15 -3.12
CA ILE A 78 2.75 8.20 -3.37
C ILE A 78 2.91 8.81 -4.76
N VAL A 79 4.14 9.17 -5.14
CA VAL A 79 4.42 9.74 -6.47
C VAL A 79 4.10 8.73 -7.57
N ALA A 80 4.50 7.48 -7.40
CA ALA A 80 4.20 6.41 -8.35
C ALA A 80 2.69 6.17 -8.51
N ALA A 81 1.95 6.13 -7.40
CA ALA A 81 0.48 6.00 -7.42
C ALA A 81 -0.18 7.17 -8.17
N PHE A 82 0.29 8.40 -7.92
CA PHE A 82 -0.21 9.59 -8.63
C PHE A 82 0.08 9.53 -10.12
N ILE A 83 1.30 9.13 -10.52
CA ILE A 83 1.68 8.98 -11.94
C ILE A 83 0.79 7.95 -12.62
N LEU A 84 0.56 6.78 -11.98
CA LEU A 84 -0.31 5.73 -12.51
C LEU A 84 -1.74 6.22 -12.74
N LEU A 85 -2.31 6.91 -11.75
CA LEU A 85 -3.67 7.46 -11.87
C LEU A 85 -3.76 8.50 -12.99
N ARG A 86 -2.71 9.31 -13.19
CA ARG A 86 -2.67 10.31 -14.24
C ARG A 86 -2.53 9.71 -15.64
N ILE A 87 -1.65 8.72 -15.81
CA ILE A 87 -1.46 8.04 -17.11
C ILE A 87 -2.77 7.40 -17.58
N ASN A 88 -3.52 6.80 -16.66
CA ASN A 88 -4.79 6.18 -17.01
C ASN A 88 -5.85 7.22 -17.40
N SER A 89 -5.88 8.40 -16.79
CA SER A 89 -6.85 9.44 -17.14
C SER A 89 -6.55 10.07 -18.51
N ASP A 90 -5.31 10.04 -18.99
CA ASP A 90 -4.93 10.54 -20.32
C ASP A 90 -5.25 9.55 -21.46
N GLY A 91 -5.70 8.32 -21.14
CA GLY A 91 -6.21 7.33 -22.09
C GLY A 91 -5.21 6.72 -23.07
N LYS A 92 -3.94 7.12 -23.03
CA LYS A 92 -2.90 6.65 -23.97
C LYS A 92 -2.42 5.23 -23.69
N ILE A 93 -2.37 4.84 -22.42
CA ILE A 93 -1.93 3.51 -21.96
C ILE A 93 -3.02 2.95 -21.05
N LYS A 94 -3.40 1.69 -21.25
CA LYS A 94 -4.33 1.02 -20.33
C LYS A 94 -3.71 0.90 -18.94
N GLY A 95 -4.49 1.14 -17.89
CA GLY A 95 -4.03 1.17 -16.52
C GLY A 95 -3.19 -0.06 -16.12
N ASP A 96 -3.66 -1.26 -16.46
CA ASP A 96 -2.94 -2.50 -16.15
C ASP A 96 -1.58 -2.62 -16.87
N ALA A 97 -1.45 -2.11 -18.10
CA ALA A 97 -0.19 -2.09 -18.82
C ALA A 97 0.81 -1.10 -18.18
N ALA A 98 0.34 0.07 -17.72
CA ALA A 98 1.16 1.03 -17.01
C ALA A 98 1.65 0.47 -15.66
N ILE A 99 0.76 -0.23 -14.94
CA ILE A 99 1.09 -0.92 -13.69
C ILE A 99 2.17 -1.98 -13.95
N ALA A 100 2.00 -2.83 -14.95
CA ALA A 100 2.96 -3.89 -15.28
C ALA A 100 4.35 -3.34 -15.62
N LEU A 101 4.42 -2.27 -16.42
CA LEU A 101 5.69 -1.63 -16.78
C LEU A 101 6.39 -1.03 -15.54
N LEU A 102 5.65 -0.32 -14.70
CA LEU A 102 6.20 0.31 -13.50
C LEU A 102 6.66 -0.76 -12.49
N SER A 103 5.84 -1.78 -12.28
CA SER A 103 6.13 -2.92 -11.41
C SER A 103 7.40 -3.65 -11.82
N SER A 104 7.48 -4.06 -13.09
CA SER A 104 8.64 -4.82 -13.61
C SER A 104 9.93 -4.01 -13.55
N SER A 105 9.87 -2.71 -13.89
CA SER A 105 11.04 -1.83 -13.82
C SER A 105 11.51 -1.58 -12.38
N ALA A 106 10.58 -1.35 -11.47
CA ALA A 106 10.91 -1.13 -10.06
C ALA A 106 11.51 -2.39 -9.41
N LEU A 107 10.93 -3.56 -9.71
CA LEU A 107 11.44 -4.85 -9.23
C LEU A 107 12.86 -5.11 -9.76
N ALA A 108 13.11 -4.88 -11.06
CA ALA A 108 14.42 -5.05 -11.66
C ALA A 108 15.47 -4.12 -11.04
N ILE A 109 15.13 -2.84 -10.85
CA ILE A 109 16.01 -1.88 -10.18
C ILE A 109 16.32 -2.31 -8.75
N GLY A 110 15.28 -2.69 -7.98
CA GLY A 110 15.45 -3.17 -6.61
C GLY A 110 16.36 -4.40 -6.54
N ALA A 111 16.15 -5.38 -7.40
CA ALA A 111 16.99 -6.58 -7.47
C ALA A 111 18.45 -6.27 -7.80
N ILE A 112 18.72 -5.38 -8.76
CA ILE A 112 20.07 -4.94 -9.12
C ILE A 112 20.74 -4.24 -7.92
N VAL A 113 20.03 -3.33 -7.25
CA VAL A 113 20.58 -2.60 -6.11
C VAL A 113 20.93 -3.55 -4.97
N ILE A 114 20.04 -4.49 -4.63
CA ILE A 114 20.31 -5.48 -3.57
C ILE A 114 21.48 -6.38 -3.93
N SER A 115 21.60 -6.79 -5.20
CA SER A 115 22.72 -7.64 -5.66
C SER A 115 24.08 -6.96 -5.55
N GLN A 116 24.12 -5.63 -5.59
CA GLN A 116 25.36 -4.84 -5.47
C GLN A 116 25.69 -4.47 -4.00
N THR A 117 24.69 -4.50 -3.14
CA THR A 117 24.89 -4.28 -1.71
C THR A 117 25.24 -5.60 -1.05
N ASN A 118 26.44 -5.70 -0.43
CA ASN A 118 26.86 -6.85 0.37
C ASN A 118 25.97 -7.07 1.63
N SER A 119 24.79 -6.50 1.67
CA SER A 119 23.80 -6.71 2.71
C SER A 119 23.30 -8.15 2.58
N ALA A 120 23.66 -8.99 3.55
CA ALA A 120 23.12 -10.33 3.72
C ALA A 120 21.60 -10.37 3.98
N THR A 121 20.92 -9.32 3.63
CA THR A 121 19.48 -9.16 3.84
C THR A 121 18.77 -9.96 2.76
N ASP A 122 18.06 -10.97 3.22
CA ASP A 122 17.36 -11.89 2.35
C ASP A 122 16.29 -11.14 1.53
N MET A 123 16.44 -11.15 0.21
CA MET A 123 15.50 -10.50 -0.73
C MET A 123 14.05 -10.92 -0.46
N ASN A 124 13.85 -12.16 -0.02
CA ASN A 124 12.54 -12.67 0.37
C ASN A 124 11.96 -11.91 1.58
N SER A 125 12.78 -11.57 2.58
CA SER A 125 12.33 -10.84 3.76
C SER A 125 11.87 -9.42 3.42
N TYR A 126 12.44 -8.80 2.39
CA TYR A 126 11.98 -7.49 1.91
C TYR A 126 10.71 -7.59 1.06
N MET A 127 10.58 -8.61 0.22
CA MET A 127 9.42 -8.76 -0.66
C MET A 127 8.16 -9.22 0.06
N PHE A 128 8.31 -10.08 1.06
CA PHE A 128 7.18 -10.70 1.76
C PHE A 128 6.99 -10.15 3.18
N GLY A 129 7.86 -9.25 3.60
CA GLY A 129 7.86 -8.73 4.96
C GLY A 129 8.22 -9.78 6.01
N SER A 130 8.30 -9.37 7.25
CA SER A 130 8.50 -10.28 8.37
C SER A 130 7.50 -9.96 9.48
N ILE A 131 6.54 -10.84 9.68
CA ILE A 131 5.56 -10.73 10.78
C ILE A 131 6.25 -10.62 12.15
N MET A 132 7.43 -11.25 12.27
CA MET A 132 8.20 -11.23 13.53
C MET A 132 8.95 -9.92 13.77
N ALA A 133 9.16 -9.12 12.73
CA ALA A 133 9.92 -7.86 12.77
C ALA A 133 9.07 -6.64 13.17
N ILE A 134 7.75 -6.77 13.32
CA ILE A 134 6.86 -5.66 13.66
C ILE A 134 7.20 -5.10 15.04
N SER A 135 7.77 -3.89 15.05
CA SER A 135 8.09 -3.15 16.27
C SER A 135 6.85 -2.47 16.88
N ASN A 136 7.00 -1.93 18.09
CA ASN A 136 5.93 -1.12 18.68
C ASN A 136 5.72 0.20 17.93
N ASP A 137 6.78 0.75 17.35
CA ASP A 137 6.73 1.98 16.57
C ASP A 137 6.02 1.76 15.24
N ASP A 138 6.25 0.60 14.58
CA ASP A 138 5.53 0.20 13.36
C ASP A 138 4.04 -0.01 13.65
N LEU A 139 3.71 -0.62 14.80
CA LEU A 139 2.33 -0.78 15.24
C LEU A 139 1.64 0.58 15.42
N ALA A 140 2.28 1.52 16.12
CA ALA A 140 1.74 2.86 16.35
C ALA A 140 1.55 3.62 15.02
N LEU A 141 2.55 3.55 14.14
CA LEU A 141 2.49 4.16 12.81
C LEU A 141 1.35 3.56 11.97
N SER A 142 1.20 2.23 11.98
CA SER A 142 0.12 1.53 11.27
C SER A 142 -1.26 1.91 11.78
N ILE A 143 -1.43 2.04 13.09
CA ILE A 143 -2.71 2.48 13.67
C ILE A 143 -3.01 3.91 13.25
N ILE A 144 -2.06 4.83 13.39
CA ILE A 144 -2.25 6.24 13.02
C ILE A 144 -2.60 6.37 11.54
N CYS A 145 -1.83 5.73 10.66
CA CYS A 145 -2.09 5.76 9.22
C CYS A 145 -3.44 5.15 8.86
N SER A 146 -3.80 4.00 9.44
CA SER A 146 -5.10 3.36 9.20
C SER A 146 -6.26 4.24 9.65
N VAL A 147 -6.16 4.88 10.81
CA VAL A 147 -7.18 5.82 11.30
C VAL A 147 -7.31 7.01 10.36
N ILE A 148 -6.19 7.60 9.91
CA ILE A 148 -6.19 8.70 8.94
C ILE A 148 -6.88 8.26 7.64
N VAL A 149 -6.55 7.08 7.12
CA VAL A 149 -7.15 6.53 5.90
C VAL A 149 -8.67 6.35 6.05
N ILE A 150 -9.12 5.74 7.15
CA ILE A 150 -10.55 5.51 7.41
C ILE A 150 -11.28 6.84 7.54
N VAL A 151 -10.74 7.79 8.31
CA VAL A 151 -11.34 9.12 8.50
C VAL A 151 -11.42 9.86 7.15
N MET A 152 -10.34 9.88 6.37
CA MET A 152 -10.32 10.52 5.05
C MET A 152 -11.32 9.86 4.10
N PHE A 153 -11.40 8.53 4.10
CA PHE A 153 -12.36 7.80 3.28
C PHE A 153 -13.81 8.12 3.65
N VAL A 154 -14.14 8.13 4.94
CA VAL A 154 -15.51 8.42 5.43
C VAL A 154 -15.88 9.87 5.14
N LEU A 155 -15.00 10.83 5.43
CA LEU A 155 -15.27 12.26 5.20
C LEU A 155 -15.47 12.59 3.73
N PHE A 156 -14.70 11.96 2.85
CA PHE A 156 -14.75 12.23 1.41
C PHE A 156 -15.49 11.15 0.61
N TYR A 157 -16.18 10.22 1.29
CA TYR A 157 -16.85 9.08 0.66
C TYR A 157 -17.66 9.46 -0.58
N ASN A 158 -18.57 10.43 -0.47
CA ASN A 158 -19.45 10.86 -1.57
C ASN A 158 -18.65 11.40 -2.77
N LYS A 159 -17.54 12.10 -2.51
CA LYS A 159 -16.71 12.68 -3.57
C LYS A 159 -15.80 11.64 -4.20
N ILE A 160 -15.21 10.76 -3.37
CA ILE A 160 -14.41 9.63 -3.84
C ILE A 160 -15.28 8.73 -4.73
N PHE A 161 -16.48 8.40 -4.27
CA PHE A 161 -17.40 7.55 -5.02
C PHE A 161 -17.82 8.20 -6.34
N ALA A 162 -18.23 9.48 -6.34
CA ALA A 162 -18.60 10.21 -7.55
C ALA A 162 -17.47 10.24 -8.59
N VAL A 163 -16.23 10.57 -8.18
CA VAL A 163 -15.07 10.60 -9.06
C VAL A 163 -14.64 9.20 -9.50
N THR A 164 -14.93 8.19 -8.70
CA THR A 164 -14.62 6.79 -9.03
C THR A 164 -15.58 6.23 -10.07
N PHE A 165 -16.86 6.54 -9.94
CA PHE A 165 -17.92 5.99 -10.78
C PHE A 165 -17.98 6.67 -12.15
N ASP A 166 -17.98 8.02 -12.17
CA ASP A 166 -17.99 8.82 -13.39
C ASP A 166 -17.21 10.12 -13.16
N GLU A 167 -15.96 10.12 -13.63
CA GLU A 167 -15.07 11.28 -13.47
C GLU A 167 -15.53 12.48 -14.30
N ASP A 168 -16.07 12.25 -15.50
CA ASP A 168 -16.50 13.32 -16.40
C ASP A 168 -17.77 13.99 -15.86
N PHE A 169 -18.73 13.21 -15.36
CA PHE A 169 -19.89 13.75 -14.67
C PHE A 169 -19.51 14.51 -13.39
N ALA A 170 -18.60 13.96 -12.60
CA ALA A 170 -18.12 14.65 -11.40
C ALA A 170 -17.44 15.99 -11.72
N ARG A 171 -16.71 16.08 -12.83
CA ARG A 171 -16.11 17.33 -13.34
C ARG A 171 -17.20 18.31 -13.80
N ALA A 172 -18.19 17.84 -14.55
CA ALA A 172 -19.31 18.64 -15.05
C ALA A 172 -20.13 19.25 -13.90
N THR A 173 -20.27 18.55 -12.77
CA THR A 173 -20.94 19.03 -11.56
C THR A 173 -20.07 19.92 -10.65
N GLY A 174 -18.87 20.36 -11.14
CA GLY A 174 -17.99 21.27 -10.44
C GLY A 174 -17.04 20.60 -9.42
N THR A 175 -17.01 19.27 -9.35
CA THR A 175 -16.08 18.55 -8.48
C THR A 175 -14.66 18.57 -9.09
N LYS A 176 -13.66 19.00 -8.31
CA LYS A 176 -12.26 19.03 -8.75
C LYS A 176 -11.66 17.62 -8.74
N ALA A 177 -12.00 16.79 -9.75
CA ALA A 177 -11.64 15.37 -9.84
C ALA A 177 -10.13 15.12 -9.63
N GLY A 178 -9.25 15.98 -10.15
CA GLY A 178 -7.80 15.83 -9.97
C GLY A 178 -7.34 15.84 -8.50
N ARG A 179 -8.00 16.60 -7.62
CA ARG A 179 -7.68 16.62 -6.19
C ARG A 179 -8.11 15.33 -5.50
N TYR A 180 -9.27 14.80 -5.88
CA TYR A 180 -9.76 13.53 -5.33
C TYR A 180 -8.98 12.33 -5.87
N ASN A 181 -8.51 12.37 -7.12
CA ASN A 181 -7.58 11.37 -7.64
C ASN A 181 -6.26 11.38 -6.87
N LEU A 182 -5.71 12.56 -6.55
CA LEU A 182 -4.53 12.67 -5.69
C LEU A 182 -4.80 12.11 -4.28
N LEU A 183 -5.94 12.41 -3.70
CA LEU A 183 -6.35 11.90 -2.40
C LEU A 183 -6.43 10.37 -2.42
N ILE A 184 -7.06 9.78 -3.43
CA ILE A 184 -7.13 8.33 -3.63
C ILE A 184 -5.71 7.75 -3.74
N ALA A 185 -4.81 8.39 -4.51
CA ALA A 185 -3.42 7.95 -4.65
C ALA A 185 -2.67 7.91 -3.30
N VAL A 186 -2.81 8.98 -2.50
CA VAL A 186 -2.18 9.06 -1.16
C VAL A 186 -2.72 7.99 -0.22
N ILE A 187 -4.03 7.76 -0.22
CA ILE A 187 -4.67 6.74 0.61
C ILE A 187 -4.18 5.35 0.20
N ILE A 188 -4.14 5.04 -1.11
CA ILE A 188 -3.66 3.75 -1.62
C ILE A 188 -2.19 3.54 -1.24
N ALA A 189 -1.35 4.54 -1.49
CA ALA A 189 0.07 4.47 -1.16
C ALA A 189 0.29 4.23 0.33
N GLY A 190 -0.46 4.91 1.19
CA GLY A 190 -0.40 4.73 2.64
C GLY A 190 -0.72 3.29 3.06
N ILE A 191 -1.75 2.68 2.48
CA ILE A 191 -2.12 1.29 2.80
C ILE A 191 -1.06 0.31 2.30
N ILE A 192 -0.55 0.49 1.09
CA ILE A 192 0.42 -0.43 0.48
C ILE A 192 1.75 -0.42 1.23
N VAL A 193 2.19 0.74 1.72
CA VAL A 193 3.43 0.82 2.51
C VAL A 193 3.27 0.16 3.88
N LEU A 194 2.03 0.09 4.40
CA LEU A 194 1.73 -0.57 5.68
C LEU A 194 1.51 -2.08 5.54
N ALA A 195 1.14 -2.55 4.35
CA ALA A 195 0.88 -3.96 4.05
C ALA A 195 2.16 -4.74 3.79
#